data_b9762edf4a159c76914d51fdd831e056
#
_entry.id   b9762edf4a159c76914d51fdd831e056
#
_cell.length_a   1.000
_cell.length_b   1.000
_cell.length_c   1.000
_cell.angle_alpha   90.00
_cell.angle_beta   90.00
_cell.angle_gamma   90.00
#
_symmetry.space_group_name_H-M   'P 1'
#
loop_
_entity.id
_entity.type
_entity.pdbx_description
1 polymer ?
#
loop_
_entity_poly.entity_id
_entity_poly.type
_entity_poly.pdbx_seq_one_letter_code
_entity_poly.pdbx_strand_id
1 'polypeptide(L)'
;MKIYVSGKISGLPIEEAKQRFANSQALLESIGFEVVNPLEFGLCDEKASWESHMVKDIELLFGCDAIYMMDNWTGSTGAGIEYDIAFRLGKDIWFESSFARDNRNVMRIQNAIHEVMGLKFSDYITKSRKRDGFYARMIFVHHCRAMK
;
A
#
# COMPACT_ATOMS: atom_id res chain seq x y z
N MET A 1 9.88 0.00 1.71
CA MET A 1 8.89 1.07 1.79
C MET A 1 7.71 0.56 2.58
N LYS A 2 7.30 1.33 3.55
CA LYS A 2 6.22 0.99 4.49
C LYS A 2 4.96 1.78 4.12
N ILE A 3 3.83 1.09 3.94
CA ILE A 3 2.59 1.67 3.40
C ILE A 3 1.45 1.48 4.40
N TYR A 4 0.76 2.56 4.71
CA TYR A 4 -0.45 2.54 5.52
C TYR A 4 -1.68 2.36 4.60
N VAL A 5 -2.57 1.43 4.94
CA VAL A 5 -3.83 1.22 4.20
C VAL A 5 -4.93 2.03 4.85
N SER A 6 -5.59 2.86 4.04
CA SER A 6 -6.70 3.73 4.47
C SER A 6 -7.97 3.48 3.65
N GLY A 7 -9.11 3.45 4.32
CA GLY A 7 -10.40 3.23 3.69
C GLY A 7 -11.57 3.36 4.66
N LYS A 8 -12.76 3.15 4.13
CA LYS A 8 -13.97 3.23 4.94
C LYS A 8 -14.15 1.98 5.81
N ILE A 9 -14.31 2.19 7.11
CA ILE A 9 -14.65 1.17 8.11
C ILE A 9 -16.05 1.44 8.65
N SER A 10 -16.29 2.65 9.15
CA SER A 10 -17.56 3.03 9.79
C SER A 10 -18.74 2.89 8.82
N GLY A 11 -19.82 2.25 9.29
CA GLY A 11 -21.03 2.02 8.50
C GLY A 11 -20.97 0.85 7.53
N LEU A 12 -19.90 0.05 7.57
CA LEU A 12 -19.81 -1.26 6.92
C LEU A 12 -19.94 -2.38 7.98
N PRO A 13 -20.42 -3.57 7.61
CA PRO A 13 -20.23 -4.76 8.42
C PRO A 13 -18.74 -4.97 8.69
N ILE A 14 -18.37 -5.21 9.94
CA ILE A 14 -16.95 -5.27 10.33
C ILE A 14 -16.18 -6.35 9.56
N GLU A 15 -16.81 -7.49 9.29
CA GLU A 15 -16.16 -8.55 8.52
C GLU A 15 -15.92 -8.17 7.04
N GLU A 16 -16.82 -7.37 6.46
CA GLU A 16 -16.60 -6.80 5.12
C GLU A 16 -15.42 -5.84 5.12
N ALA A 17 -15.33 -4.96 6.11
CA ALA A 17 -14.20 -4.04 6.25
C ALA A 17 -12.89 -4.82 6.40
N LYS A 18 -12.83 -5.81 7.31
CA LYS A 18 -11.66 -6.67 7.51
C LYS A 18 -11.24 -7.37 6.21
N GLN A 19 -12.18 -7.94 5.47
CA GLN A 19 -11.86 -8.63 4.22
C GLN A 19 -11.29 -7.69 3.16
N ARG A 20 -11.84 -6.48 3.02
CA ARG A 20 -11.34 -5.47 2.08
C ARG A 20 -9.92 -5.04 2.43
N PHE A 21 -9.66 -4.74 3.70
CA PHE A 21 -8.33 -4.35 4.17
C PHE A 21 -7.31 -5.49 4.00
N ALA A 22 -7.69 -6.72 4.33
CA ALA A 22 -6.84 -7.90 4.13
C ALA A 22 -6.51 -8.14 2.64
N ASN A 23 -7.46 -7.93 1.74
CA ASN A 23 -7.21 -8.05 0.30
C ASN A 23 -6.20 -6.99 -0.19
N SER A 24 -6.35 -5.74 0.25
CA SER A 24 -5.42 -4.65 -0.08
C SER A 24 -4.03 -4.93 0.50
N GLN A 25 -3.94 -5.41 1.73
CA GLN A 25 -2.71 -5.81 2.38
C GLN A 25 -2.01 -6.92 1.59
N ALA A 26 -2.72 -8.02 1.31
CA ALA A 26 -2.16 -9.14 0.56
C ALA A 26 -1.65 -8.73 -0.83
N LEU A 27 -2.37 -7.83 -1.51
CA LEU A 27 -1.95 -7.26 -2.79
C LEU A 27 -0.62 -6.51 -2.65
N LEU A 28 -0.51 -5.59 -1.70
CA LEU A 28 0.67 -4.76 -1.49
C LEU A 28 1.87 -5.59 -1.02
N GLU A 29 1.66 -6.56 -0.14
CA GLU A 29 2.71 -7.49 0.32
C GLU A 29 3.20 -8.39 -0.81
N SER A 30 2.31 -8.82 -1.72
CA SER A 30 2.70 -9.65 -2.88
C SER A 30 3.70 -8.96 -3.81
N ILE A 31 3.75 -7.64 -3.77
CA ILE A 31 4.68 -6.80 -4.54
C ILE A 31 5.88 -6.34 -3.71
N GLY A 32 6.00 -6.81 -2.46
CA GLY A 32 7.19 -6.62 -1.62
C GLY A 32 7.18 -5.38 -0.75
N PHE A 33 6.01 -4.80 -0.46
CA PHE A 33 5.87 -3.71 0.50
C PHE A 33 5.64 -4.22 1.93
N GLU A 34 6.11 -3.48 2.90
CA GLU A 34 5.71 -3.62 4.30
C GLU A 34 4.39 -2.88 4.49
N VAL A 35 3.35 -3.57 4.93
CA VAL A 35 2.00 -3.00 5.01
C VAL A 35 1.58 -2.79 6.46
N VAL A 36 0.98 -1.65 6.73
CA VAL A 36 0.33 -1.34 8.00
C VAL A 36 -1.17 -1.31 7.76
N ASN A 37 -1.84 -2.34 8.25
CA ASN A 37 -3.29 -2.46 8.25
C ASN A 37 -3.81 -2.04 9.62
N PRO A 38 -4.53 -0.90 9.74
CA PRO A 38 -5.01 -0.42 11.05
C PRO A 38 -5.90 -1.42 11.77
N LEU A 39 -6.65 -2.27 11.06
CA LEU A 39 -7.53 -3.26 11.67
C LEU A 39 -6.78 -4.39 12.42
N GLU A 40 -5.49 -4.60 12.16
CA GLU A 40 -4.66 -5.57 12.90
C GLU A 40 -4.19 -5.02 14.26
N PHE A 41 -4.17 -3.71 14.46
CA PHE A 41 -3.67 -3.05 15.67
C PHE A 41 -4.75 -2.73 16.71
N GLY A 42 -5.87 -3.45 16.69
CA GLY A 42 -6.84 -3.41 17.79
C GLY A 42 -7.92 -2.35 17.68
N LEU A 43 -8.24 -1.88 16.45
CA LEU A 43 -9.43 -1.03 16.19
C LEU A 43 -10.77 -1.74 16.41
N CYS A 44 -10.75 -2.97 16.94
CA CYS A 44 -11.96 -3.73 17.29
C CYS A 44 -12.38 -3.59 18.75
N ASP A 45 -11.86 -2.59 19.48
CA ASP A 45 -12.39 -2.27 20.81
C ASP A 45 -13.67 -1.45 20.66
N GLU A 46 -14.82 -2.15 20.69
CA GLU A 46 -16.15 -1.53 20.62
C GLU A 46 -16.41 -0.47 21.71
N LYS A 47 -15.57 -0.43 22.75
CA LYS A 47 -15.66 0.52 23.85
C LYS A 47 -14.83 1.78 23.63
N ALA A 48 -13.91 1.77 22.68
CA ALA A 48 -13.08 2.93 22.40
C ALA A 48 -13.86 3.99 21.59
N SER A 49 -13.62 5.26 21.88
CA SER A 49 -14.23 6.34 21.10
C SER A 49 -13.63 6.41 19.70
N TRP A 50 -14.37 7.01 18.76
CA TRP A 50 -13.89 7.24 17.40
C TRP A 50 -12.58 8.07 17.39
N GLU A 51 -12.49 9.06 18.28
CA GLU A 51 -11.30 9.90 18.43
C GLU A 51 -10.08 9.07 18.87
N SER A 52 -10.29 8.11 19.78
CA SER A 52 -9.21 7.21 20.24
C SER A 52 -8.69 6.32 19.10
N HIS A 53 -9.57 5.88 18.22
CA HIS A 53 -9.17 5.14 17.02
C HIS A 53 -8.37 6.04 16.08
N MET A 54 -8.86 7.26 15.80
CA MET A 54 -8.16 8.21 14.93
C MET A 54 -6.75 8.57 15.42
N VAL A 55 -6.56 8.73 16.73
CA VAL A 55 -5.21 8.98 17.27
C VAL A 55 -4.25 7.84 16.95
N LYS A 56 -4.68 6.58 17.15
CA LYS A 56 -3.87 5.40 16.84
C LYS A 56 -3.57 5.29 15.34
N ASP A 57 -4.57 5.55 14.50
CA ASP A 57 -4.43 5.51 13.05
C ASP A 57 -3.41 6.52 12.54
N ILE A 58 -3.46 7.74 13.09
CA ILE A 58 -2.50 8.80 12.77
C ILE A 58 -1.09 8.44 13.26
N GLU A 59 -0.94 7.84 14.44
CA GLU A 59 0.36 7.36 14.94
C GLU A 59 0.95 6.30 14.01
N LEU A 60 0.14 5.34 13.55
CA LEU A 60 0.55 4.33 12.58
C LEU A 60 0.96 4.95 11.25
N LEU A 61 0.16 5.90 10.75
CA LEU A 61 0.43 6.62 9.52
C LEU A 61 1.74 7.40 9.58
N PHE A 62 2.10 8.02 10.71
CA PHE A 62 3.37 8.73 10.86
C PHE A 62 4.57 7.82 10.62
N GLY A 63 4.50 6.56 11.03
CA GLY A 63 5.55 5.57 10.84
C GLY A 63 5.67 5.00 9.42
N CYS A 64 4.84 5.45 8.46
CA CYS A 64 4.80 4.95 7.08
C CYS A 64 5.40 5.96 6.10
N ASP A 65 5.90 5.45 4.98
CA ASP A 65 6.44 6.26 3.87
C ASP A 65 5.33 6.74 2.93
N ALA A 66 4.29 5.93 2.79
CA ALA A 66 3.18 6.16 1.86
C ALA A 66 1.82 5.79 2.50
N ILE A 67 0.76 6.29 1.89
CA ILE A 67 -0.63 5.91 2.18
C ILE A 67 -1.28 5.31 0.92
N TYR A 68 -1.97 4.19 1.10
CA TYR A 68 -2.78 3.55 0.07
C TYR A 68 -4.26 3.78 0.35
N MET A 69 -4.90 4.55 -0.51
CA MET A 69 -6.30 4.95 -0.42
C MET A 69 -7.19 3.96 -1.16
N MET A 70 -7.98 3.18 -0.43
CA MET A 70 -8.98 2.27 -1.00
C MET A 70 -10.09 3.06 -1.69
N ASP A 71 -10.71 2.53 -2.74
CA ASP A 71 -11.70 3.26 -3.56
C ASP A 71 -12.91 3.83 -2.78
N ASN A 72 -13.20 3.26 -1.61
CA ASN A 72 -14.30 3.70 -0.75
C ASN A 72 -13.92 4.84 0.23
N TRP A 73 -12.70 5.37 0.17
CA TRP A 73 -12.18 6.36 1.13
C TRP A 73 -12.97 7.67 1.16
N THR A 74 -13.50 8.11 0.01
CA THR A 74 -14.27 9.37 -0.10
C THR A 74 -15.54 9.39 0.74
N GLY A 75 -16.05 8.22 1.10
CA GLY A 75 -17.20 8.07 2.00
C GLY A 75 -16.83 7.90 3.48
N SER A 76 -15.57 8.19 3.86
CA SER A 76 -15.05 8.03 5.23
C SER A 76 -14.41 9.33 5.72
N THR A 77 -14.96 9.91 6.80
CA THR A 77 -14.37 11.10 7.46
C THR A 77 -12.96 10.80 7.96
N GLY A 78 -12.73 9.61 8.55
CA GLY A 78 -11.42 9.19 9.05
C GLY A 78 -10.38 9.12 7.93
N ALA A 79 -10.69 8.42 6.84
CA ALA A 79 -9.80 8.32 5.70
C ALA A 79 -9.50 9.67 5.04
N GLY A 80 -10.47 10.60 5.06
CA GLY A 80 -10.26 11.97 4.60
C GLY A 80 -9.24 12.73 5.45
N ILE A 81 -9.28 12.58 6.77
CA ILE A 81 -8.31 13.18 7.71
C ILE A 81 -6.91 12.56 7.48
N GLU A 82 -6.83 11.25 7.36
CA GLU A 82 -5.57 10.54 7.08
C GLU A 82 -4.94 10.99 5.76
N TYR A 83 -5.76 11.15 4.71
CA TYR A 83 -5.34 11.69 3.43
C TYR A 83 -4.75 13.10 3.58
N ASP A 84 -5.45 14.01 4.26
CA ASP A 84 -4.99 15.40 4.45
C ASP A 84 -3.66 15.46 5.22
N ILE A 85 -3.52 14.62 6.25
CA ILE A 85 -2.26 14.51 7.01
C ILE A 85 -1.13 13.98 6.12
N ALA A 86 -1.36 12.88 5.39
CA ALA A 86 -0.36 12.31 4.49
C ALA A 86 0.08 13.32 3.43
N PHE A 87 -0.86 14.05 2.83
CA PHE A 87 -0.59 15.09 1.84
C PHE A 87 0.28 16.22 2.42
N ARG A 88 -0.06 16.73 3.60
CA ARG A 88 0.69 17.81 4.27
C ARG A 88 2.08 17.39 4.71
N LEU A 89 2.28 16.12 5.00
CA LEU A 89 3.59 15.54 5.36
C LEU A 89 4.43 15.17 4.13
N GLY A 90 3.90 15.35 2.91
CA GLY A 90 4.61 15.00 1.69
C GLY A 90 4.83 13.50 1.51
N LYS A 91 3.97 12.66 2.13
CA LYS A 91 4.00 11.21 1.92
C LYS A 91 3.51 10.85 0.52
N ASP A 92 3.99 9.75 -0.03
CA ASP A 92 3.47 9.23 -1.29
C ASP A 92 2.00 8.78 -1.11
N ILE A 93 1.12 9.22 -2.02
CA ILE A 93 -0.31 8.89 -1.98
C ILE A 93 -0.65 8.02 -3.18
N TRP A 94 -1.16 6.82 -2.91
CA TRP A 94 -1.55 5.85 -3.92
C TRP A 94 -3.04 5.56 -3.81
N PHE A 95 -3.74 5.55 -4.93
CA PHE A 95 -5.16 5.23 -5.00
C PHE A 95 -5.37 3.84 -5.59
N GLU A 96 -6.26 3.04 -5.00
CA GLU A 96 -6.57 1.69 -5.41
C GLU A 96 -6.92 1.59 -6.91
N SER A 97 -7.77 2.50 -7.41
CA SER A 97 -8.18 2.55 -8.82
C SER A 97 -7.03 2.81 -9.78
N SER A 98 -6.09 3.68 -9.42
CA SER A 98 -4.88 3.94 -10.21
C SER A 98 -3.90 2.78 -10.10
N PHE A 99 -3.71 2.29 -8.88
CA PHE A 99 -2.79 1.20 -8.57
C PHE A 99 -3.18 -0.11 -9.26
N ALA A 100 -4.47 -0.45 -9.32
CA ALA A 100 -4.96 -1.63 -10.03
C ALA A 100 -4.73 -1.56 -11.54
N ARG A 101 -4.71 -0.35 -12.12
CA ARG A 101 -4.41 -0.11 -13.54
C ARG A 101 -2.92 -0.25 -13.81
N ASP A 102 -2.10 0.39 -12.99
CA ASP A 102 -0.64 0.39 -13.12
C ASP A 102 -0.05 -0.98 -12.75
N ASN A 103 -0.66 -1.69 -11.81
CA ASN A 103 -0.17 -2.95 -11.30
C ASN A 103 -0.24 -4.09 -12.34
N ARG A 104 -1.23 -4.10 -13.25
CA ARG A 104 -1.25 -5.08 -14.35
C ARG A 104 0.00 -4.98 -15.22
N ASN A 105 0.51 -3.79 -15.43
CA ASN A 105 1.73 -3.55 -16.20
C ASN A 105 2.98 -3.87 -15.37
N VAL A 106 2.98 -3.51 -14.09
CA VAL A 106 4.06 -3.87 -13.15
C VAL A 106 4.22 -5.37 -13.03
N MET A 107 3.12 -6.12 -12.85
CA MET A 107 3.16 -7.59 -12.81
C MET A 107 3.64 -8.20 -14.12
N ARG A 108 3.26 -7.65 -15.29
CA ARG A 108 3.79 -8.09 -16.58
C ARG A 108 5.30 -7.91 -16.67
N ILE A 109 5.83 -6.79 -16.21
CA ILE A 109 7.27 -6.52 -16.19
C ILE A 109 7.98 -7.47 -15.21
N GLN A 110 7.41 -7.69 -14.02
CA GLN A 110 7.95 -8.62 -13.03
C GLN A 110 8.02 -10.05 -13.60
N ASN A 111 6.94 -10.51 -14.23
CA ASN A 111 6.89 -11.82 -14.84
C ASN A 111 7.92 -11.96 -15.99
N ALA A 112 8.02 -10.94 -16.84
CA ALA A 112 9.01 -10.93 -17.91
C ALA A 112 10.46 -10.97 -17.37
N ILE A 113 10.76 -10.23 -16.31
CA ILE A 113 12.08 -10.27 -15.65
C ILE A 113 12.31 -11.66 -15.04
N HIS A 114 11.31 -12.26 -14.42
CA HIS A 114 11.40 -13.61 -13.87
C HIS A 114 11.67 -14.67 -14.96
N GLU A 115 10.94 -14.60 -16.06
CA GLU A 115 11.10 -15.53 -17.20
C GLU A 115 12.47 -15.40 -17.86
N VAL A 116 12.95 -14.17 -18.07
CA VAL A 116 14.22 -13.93 -18.80
C VAL A 116 15.44 -14.08 -17.91
N MET A 117 15.37 -13.65 -16.64
CA MET A 117 16.52 -13.56 -15.74
C MET A 117 16.47 -14.54 -14.57
N GLY A 118 15.35 -15.26 -14.37
CA GLY A 118 15.15 -16.16 -13.23
C GLY A 118 15.07 -15.46 -11.87
N LEU A 119 14.92 -14.12 -11.83
CA LEU A 119 14.95 -13.33 -10.62
C LEU A 119 13.53 -13.02 -10.13
N LYS A 120 13.29 -13.20 -8.82
CA LYS A 120 12.06 -12.73 -8.16
C LYS A 120 12.16 -11.23 -7.86
N PHE A 121 11.02 -10.57 -7.69
CA PHE A 121 10.96 -9.15 -7.37
C PHE A 121 11.79 -8.78 -6.12
N SER A 122 11.72 -9.59 -5.06
CA SER A 122 12.54 -9.45 -3.86
C SER A 122 14.04 -9.38 -4.12
N ASP A 123 14.51 -10.02 -5.17
CA ASP A 123 15.95 -10.17 -5.44
C ASP A 123 16.57 -8.88 -6.01
N TYR A 124 15.76 -8.01 -6.63
CA TYR A 124 16.25 -6.79 -7.27
C TYR A 124 15.67 -5.49 -6.72
N ILE A 125 14.59 -5.52 -5.93
CA ILE A 125 14.04 -4.30 -5.30
C ILE A 125 14.92 -3.82 -4.13
N THR A 126 15.63 -4.74 -3.47
CA THR A 126 16.59 -4.39 -2.45
C THR A 126 17.84 -3.75 -3.07
N LYS A 127 18.57 -2.92 -2.32
CA LYS A 127 19.84 -2.30 -2.76
C LYS A 127 20.97 -3.31 -2.90
N SER A 128 20.69 -4.49 -3.47
CA SER A 128 21.70 -5.49 -3.75
C SER A 128 22.73 -4.94 -4.75
N ARG A 129 24.03 -5.14 -4.45
CA ARG A 129 25.13 -4.80 -5.35
C ARG A 129 25.42 -5.89 -6.37
N LYS A 130 24.69 -7.01 -6.34
CA LYS A 130 24.84 -8.07 -7.35
C LYS A 130 24.43 -7.54 -8.72
N ARG A 131 25.26 -7.80 -9.74
CA ARG A 131 25.12 -7.26 -11.10
C ARG A 131 23.74 -7.53 -11.71
N ASP A 132 23.24 -8.76 -11.57
CA ASP A 132 21.96 -9.15 -12.17
C ASP A 132 20.76 -8.44 -11.50
N GLY A 133 20.77 -8.30 -10.17
CA GLY A 133 19.77 -7.52 -9.45
C GLY A 133 19.80 -6.03 -9.81
N PHE A 134 20.98 -5.47 -10.14
CA PHE A 134 21.10 -4.10 -10.61
C PHE A 134 20.46 -3.91 -11.99
N TYR A 135 20.74 -4.80 -12.95
CA TYR A 135 20.14 -4.72 -14.29
C TYR A 135 18.63 -4.95 -14.27
N ALA A 136 18.14 -5.94 -13.52
CA ALA A 136 16.70 -6.17 -13.36
C ALA A 136 15.97 -4.93 -12.80
N ARG A 137 16.58 -4.25 -11.82
CA ARG A 137 16.03 -3.00 -11.26
C ARG A 137 16.04 -1.86 -12.27
N MET A 138 17.10 -1.72 -13.07
CA MET A 138 17.16 -0.71 -14.13
C MET A 138 16.06 -0.94 -15.16
N ILE A 139 15.86 -2.18 -15.62
CA ILE A 139 14.80 -2.55 -16.55
C ILE A 139 13.45 -2.24 -15.96
N PHE A 140 13.20 -2.66 -14.71
CA PHE A 140 11.95 -2.40 -14.01
C PHE A 140 11.64 -0.91 -13.90
N VAL A 141 12.58 -0.10 -13.39
CA VAL A 141 12.40 1.35 -13.22
C VAL A 141 12.22 2.06 -14.56
N HIS A 142 12.99 1.67 -15.60
CA HIS A 142 12.88 2.27 -16.93
C HIS A 142 11.49 2.03 -17.52
N HIS A 143 10.99 0.79 -17.49
CA HIS A 143 9.67 0.46 -18.04
C HIS A 143 8.54 1.06 -17.23
N CYS A 144 8.64 1.11 -15.90
CA CYS A 144 7.63 1.79 -15.09
C CYS A 144 7.57 3.30 -15.34
N ARG A 145 8.69 3.96 -15.68
CA ARG A 145 8.71 5.38 -16.07
C ARG A 145 8.12 5.63 -17.46
N ALA A 146 8.30 4.71 -18.38
CA ALA A 146 7.79 4.82 -19.75
C ALA A 146 6.26 4.63 -19.84
N MET A 147 5.62 4.13 -18.78
CA MET A 147 4.17 3.90 -18.71
C MET A 147 3.38 5.10 -18.13
N LYS A 148 4.06 6.17 -17.73
CA LYS A 148 3.45 7.44 -17.30
C LYS A 148 3.21 8.33 -18.49
#